data_fa31209222026f70d4bf8d10a71454ec
#
_entry.id   fa31209222026f70d4bf8d10a71454ec
#
_cell.length_a   1.000
_cell.length_b   1.000
_cell.length_c   1.000
_cell.angle_alpha   90.00
_cell.angle_beta   90.00
_cell.angle_gamma   90.00
#
_symmetry.space_group_name_H-M   'P 1'
#
loop_
_entity.id
_entity.type
_entity.pdbx_description
1 polymer ?
#
loop_
_entity_poly.entity_id
_entity_poly.type
_entity_poly.pdbx_seq_one_letter_code
_entity_poly.pdbx_strand_id
1 'polypeptide(L)'
;DPIPSRGLGDVYKRQNLDTLPALKDVYITMLPGGDFKETAQQAVNLVKKGFNPVPHFPARSMANEAQLKEYVTMCKDGGVKQALVIGGGREPMGKFDSSFQLLETGYFEKMKIGIAGHPEGSPDISDEVLEKAMIDKKPYADYIVTQWLMQSEPIIDFISKQSVPVHVGITGPMKISSLIKFANIVGAKNSINFIKSNFSRAIDLLKPKDPNDLVDKIKEHTKYFHIYTFGGLKETNNWLKENNYA
;
A
#
# COMPACT_ATOMS: atom_id res chain seq x y z
N ASP A 1 -17.73 -3.48 17.76
CA ASP A 1 -16.44 -3.37 18.46
C ASP A 1 -15.37 -2.99 17.44
N PRO A 2 -14.60 -1.92 17.68
CA PRO A 2 -13.47 -1.61 16.82
C PRO A 2 -12.50 -2.78 16.85
N ILE A 3 -12.11 -3.28 15.66
CA ILE A 3 -11.10 -4.33 15.54
C ILE A 3 -9.87 -3.81 16.29
N PRO A 4 -9.38 -4.52 17.31
CA PRO A 4 -8.24 -4.06 18.08
C PRO A 4 -7.07 -3.86 17.11
N SER A 5 -6.39 -2.72 17.23
CA SER A 5 -5.24 -2.29 16.44
C SER A 5 -4.03 -3.27 16.44
N ARG A 6 -4.18 -4.40 17.13
CA ARG A 6 -3.21 -5.51 17.21
C ARG A 6 -3.04 -6.33 15.93
N GLY A 7 -3.95 -6.18 14.91
CA GLY A 7 -4.00 -7.16 13.82
C GLY A 7 -2.92 -7.05 12.75
N LEU A 8 -2.48 -5.85 12.37
CA LEU A 8 -1.54 -5.68 11.25
C LEU A 8 -0.09 -5.47 11.71
N GLY A 9 0.16 -4.73 12.77
CA GLY A 9 1.51 -4.55 13.32
C GLY A 9 2.09 -5.86 13.90
N ASP A 10 1.27 -6.69 14.56
CA ASP A 10 1.69 -7.99 15.08
C ASP A 10 1.91 -9.03 13.97
N VAL A 11 1.26 -8.90 12.83
CA VAL A 11 1.48 -9.76 11.66
C VAL A 11 2.90 -9.60 11.12
N TYR A 12 3.41 -8.36 11.04
CA TYR A 12 4.79 -8.11 10.61
C TYR A 12 5.84 -8.59 11.63
N LYS A 13 5.55 -8.52 12.93
CA LYS A 13 6.45 -9.04 13.98
C LYS A 13 6.59 -10.57 13.98
N ARG A 14 5.60 -11.30 13.44
CA ARG A 14 5.55 -12.78 13.45
C ARG A 14 5.83 -13.42 12.10
N GLN A 15 5.94 -12.66 11.02
CA GLN A 15 6.26 -13.23 9.70
C GLN A 15 7.74 -13.57 9.63
N ASN A 16 8.02 -14.78 9.22
CA ASN A 16 9.39 -15.21 8.96
C ASN A 16 9.86 -14.57 7.65
N LEU A 17 10.61 -13.47 7.76
CA LEU A 17 11.15 -12.72 6.64
C LEU A 17 12.11 -13.55 5.77
N ASP A 18 12.64 -14.65 6.33
CA ASP A 18 13.54 -15.57 5.61
C ASP A 18 12.80 -16.34 4.50
N THR A 19 11.46 -16.30 4.50
CA THR A 19 10.63 -16.88 3.44
C THR A 19 10.28 -15.88 2.33
N LEU A 20 10.65 -14.61 2.46
CA LEU A 20 10.46 -13.65 1.39
C LEU A 20 11.34 -14.02 0.20
N PRO A 21 10.76 -14.12 -1.01
CA PRO A 21 11.56 -14.33 -2.21
C PRO A 21 12.43 -13.10 -2.48
N ALA A 22 13.15 -13.12 -3.57
CA ALA A 22 13.98 -12.02 -4.06
C ALA A 22 13.25 -10.68 -4.30
N LEU A 23 12.00 -10.54 -3.84
CA LEU A 23 11.28 -9.28 -3.76
C LEU A 23 12.02 -8.34 -2.83
N LYS A 24 12.67 -7.35 -3.42
CA LYS A 24 13.56 -6.45 -2.66
C LYS A 24 12.80 -5.35 -1.92
N ASP A 25 11.63 -4.95 -2.41
CA ASP A 25 10.85 -3.86 -1.84
C ASP A 25 9.84 -4.39 -0.81
N VAL A 26 9.98 -3.95 0.44
CA VAL A 26 9.10 -4.34 1.55
C VAL A 26 8.42 -3.12 2.13
N TYR A 27 7.12 -3.00 1.91
CA TYR A 27 6.33 -1.89 2.44
C TYR A 27 6.01 -2.10 3.93
N ILE A 28 6.18 -1.03 4.72
CA ILE A 28 5.94 -1.04 6.16
C ILE A 28 4.82 -0.06 6.47
N THR A 29 3.66 -0.62 6.80
CA THR A 29 2.49 0.20 7.14
C THR A 29 2.62 0.77 8.54
N MET A 30 2.52 2.09 8.66
CA MET A 30 2.28 2.75 9.92
C MET A 30 0.77 2.79 10.17
N LEU A 31 0.31 2.04 11.17
CA LEU A 31 -1.11 1.99 11.52
C LEU A 31 -1.58 3.30 12.18
N PRO A 32 -2.88 3.64 12.10
CA PRO A 32 -3.43 4.77 12.83
C PRO A 32 -3.13 4.66 14.33
N GLY A 33 -2.46 5.68 14.90
CA GLY A 33 -2.01 5.67 16.30
C GLY A 33 -0.73 4.87 16.57
N GLY A 34 -0.11 4.30 15.54
CA GLY A 34 1.18 3.62 15.66
C GLY A 34 2.34 4.58 15.94
N ASP A 35 3.39 4.06 16.55
CA ASP A 35 4.61 4.81 16.80
C ASP A 35 5.49 4.84 15.54
N PHE A 36 5.79 6.04 15.06
CA PHE A 36 6.67 6.23 13.90
C PHE A 36 8.10 5.72 14.17
N LYS A 37 8.55 5.76 15.42
CA LYS A 37 9.88 5.27 15.81
C LYS A 37 10.00 3.76 15.64
N GLU A 38 8.94 3.03 15.99
CA GLU A 38 8.89 1.59 15.74
C GLU A 38 8.91 1.29 14.22
N THR A 39 8.16 2.07 13.42
CA THR A 39 8.13 1.92 11.97
C THR A 39 9.50 2.20 11.35
N ALA A 40 10.16 3.30 11.78
CA ALA A 40 11.53 3.63 11.36
C ALA A 40 12.51 2.53 11.73
N GLN A 41 12.49 2.05 12.98
CA GLN A 41 13.39 0.99 13.44
C GLN A 41 13.21 -0.31 12.67
N GLN A 42 11.97 -0.67 12.31
CA GLN A 42 11.72 -1.84 11.47
C GLN A 42 12.26 -1.66 10.06
N ALA A 43 12.11 -0.46 9.46
CA ALA A 43 12.72 -0.15 8.18
C ALA A 43 14.24 -0.30 8.22
N VAL A 44 14.90 0.26 9.23
CA VAL A 44 16.35 0.12 9.42
C VAL A 44 16.78 -1.34 9.60
N ASN A 45 16.00 -2.13 10.33
CA ASN A 45 16.29 -3.56 10.50
C ASN A 45 16.17 -4.34 9.19
N LEU A 46 15.24 -3.97 8.31
CA LEU A 46 15.12 -4.56 6.97
C LEU A 46 16.30 -4.18 6.06
N VAL A 47 16.78 -2.94 6.12
CA VAL A 47 18.02 -2.53 5.42
C VAL A 47 19.18 -3.43 5.81
N LYS A 48 19.37 -3.67 7.12
CA LYS A 48 20.46 -4.55 7.65
C LYS A 48 20.33 -6.00 7.16
N LYS A 49 19.13 -6.44 6.83
CA LYS A 49 18.85 -7.77 6.25
C LYS A 49 18.93 -7.81 4.72
N GLY A 50 19.32 -6.73 4.07
CA GLY A 50 19.48 -6.64 2.62
C GLY A 50 18.20 -6.36 1.83
N PHE A 51 17.10 -6.03 2.51
CA PHE A 51 15.86 -5.60 1.87
C PHE A 51 15.87 -4.10 1.56
N ASN A 52 14.94 -3.69 0.72
CA ASN A 52 14.67 -2.29 0.39
C ASN A 52 13.34 -1.86 1.01
N PRO A 53 13.34 -1.36 2.26
CA PRO A 53 12.11 -1.00 2.94
C PRO A 53 11.50 0.27 2.37
N VAL A 54 10.16 0.30 2.31
CA VAL A 54 9.34 1.43 1.92
C VAL A 54 8.38 1.77 3.07
N PRO A 55 8.80 2.53 4.07
CA PRO A 55 7.93 2.93 5.17
C PRO A 55 6.85 3.89 4.69
N HIS A 56 5.65 3.76 5.27
CA HIS A 56 4.54 4.67 5.05
C HIS A 56 4.71 5.93 5.92
N PHE A 57 4.44 7.08 5.30
CA PHE A 57 4.37 8.38 5.97
C PHE A 57 2.94 8.92 5.86
N PRO A 58 2.04 8.54 6.78
CA PRO A 58 0.66 9.02 6.78
C PRO A 58 0.58 10.42 7.40
N ALA A 59 0.21 11.43 6.59
CA ALA A 59 0.16 12.83 7.00
C ALA A 59 -0.69 13.04 8.26
N ARG A 60 -1.89 12.47 8.28
CA ARG A 60 -2.83 12.61 9.40
C ARG A 60 -2.39 11.93 10.69
N SER A 61 -1.30 11.16 10.66
CA SER A 61 -0.69 10.55 11.85
C SER A 61 0.54 11.33 12.34
N MET A 62 0.91 12.44 11.69
CA MET A 62 2.01 13.31 12.11
C MET A 62 1.50 14.43 13.00
N ALA A 63 1.93 14.46 14.27
CA ALA A 63 1.50 15.48 15.21
C ALA A 63 2.05 16.87 14.86
N ASN A 64 3.25 16.94 14.33
CA ASN A 64 3.91 18.19 13.95
C ASN A 64 5.10 17.95 13.02
N GLU A 65 5.70 19.04 12.57
CA GLU A 65 6.82 19.02 11.64
C GLU A 65 8.12 18.44 12.25
N ALA A 66 8.33 18.66 13.54
CA ALA A 66 9.49 18.08 14.25
C ALA A 66 9.43 16.56 14.26
N GLN A 67 8.24 15.98 14.49
CA GLN A 67 8.03 14.54 14.42
C GLN A 67 8.27 14.00 13.00
N LEU A 68 7.76 14.67 11.97
CA LEU A 68 8.02 14.29 10.59
C LEU A 68 9.52 14.29 10.28
N LYS A 69 10.21 15.37 10.65
CA LYS A 69 11.65 15.52 10.44
C LYS A 69 12.45 14.42 11.16
N GLU A 70 12.09 14.13 12.41
CA GLU A 70 12.72 13.04 13.18
C GLU A 70 12.52 11.70 12.47
N TYR A 71 11.29 11.38 12.04
CA TYR A 71 10.97 10.13 11.34
C TYR A 71 11.77 9.96 10.05
N VAL A 72 11.77 11.00 9.20
CA VAL A 72 12.54 10.99 7.95
C VAL A 72 14.04 10.85 8.22
N THR A 73 14.57 11.57 9.22
CA THR A 73 16.00 11.50 9.60
C THR A 73 16.37 10.10 10.05
N MET A 74 15.60 9.48 10.96
CA MET A 74 15.84 8.10 11.39
C MET A 74 15.88 7.11 10.22
N CYS A 75 14.96 7.26 9.26
CA CYS A 75 14.96 6.43 8.07
C CYS A 75 16.20 6.63 7.20
N LYS A 76 16.54 7.88 6.89
CA LYS A 76 17.71 8.22 6.05
C LYS A 76 19.03 7.76 6.67
N ASP A 77 19.24 8.05 7.94
CA ASP A 77 20.44 7.66 8.68
C ASP A 77 20.58 6.14 8.77
N GLY A 78 19.44 5.43 8.80
CA GLY A 78 19.39 3.98 8.76
C GLY A 78 19.52 3.37 7.37
N GLY A 79 19.74 4.17 6.31
CA GLY A 79 19.97 3.72 4.94
C GLY A 79 18.70 3.42 4.15
N VAL A 80 17.51 3.85 4.62
CA VAL A 80 16.25 3.75 3.88
C VAL A 80 16.27 4.72 2.70
N LYS A 81 15.98 4.24 1.50
CA LYS A 81 16.08 5.00 0.24
C LYS A 81 14.74 5.37 -0.37
N GLN A 82 13.65 4.82 0.13
CA GLN A 82 12.32 5.01 -0.43
C GLN A 82 11.31 5.36 0.67
N ALA A 83 10.22 6.01 0.29
CA ALA A 83 9.08 6.28 1.16
C ALA A 83 7.77 6.20 0.38
N LEU A 84 6.69 5.76 1.02
CA LEU A 84 5.33 5.92 0.52
C LEU A 84 4.62 7.01 1.33
N VAL A 85 4.36 8.17 0.70
CA VAL A 85 3.74 9.33 1.35
C VAL A 85 2.25 9.33 1.06
N ILE A 86 1.44 9.20 2.12
CA ILE A 86 -0.02 9.02 2.04
C ILE A 86 -0.76 9.99 2.96
N GLY A 87 -2.05 10.22 2.71
CA GLY A 87 -2.90 11.05 3.58
C GLY A 87 -3.14 10.40 4.95
N GLY A 88 -3.47 9.12 4.94
CA GLY A 88 -3.86 8.36 6.12
C GLY A 88 -5.39 8.35 6.33
N GLY A 89 -5.89 7.27 6.95
CA GLY A 89 -7.33 6.99 7.11
C GLY A 89 -7.93 7.43 8.45
N ARG A 90 -7.45 8.50 9.06
CA ARG A 90 -7.94 9.01 10.35
C ARG A 90 -8.09 10.53 10.33
N GLU A 91 -8.72 11.09 11.35
CA GLU A 91 -8.68 12.53 11.60
C GLU A 91 -7.24 13.00 11.85
N PRO A 92 -6.86 14.20 11.39
CA PRO A 92 -5.52 14.74 11.58
C PRO A 92 -5.15 14.86 13.07
N MET A 93 -3.96 14.37 13.42
CA MET A 93 -3.39 14.54 14.77
C MET A 93 -2.76 15.91 14.97
N GLY A 94 -2.41 16.59 13.91
CA GLY A 94 -1.71 17.87 13.91
C GLY A 94 -2.04 18.71 12.68
N LYS A 95 -1.09 19.49 12.21
CA LYS A 95 -1.31 20.43 11.09
C LYS A 95 -1.41 19.76 9.69
N PHE A 96 -0.98 18.51 9.57
CA PHE A 96 -0.96 17.83 8.28
C PHE A 96 -2.24 17.01 8.08
N ASP A 97 -3.03 17.37 7.09
CA ASP A 97 -4.25 16.66 6.68
C ASP A 97 -4.12 15.94 5.33
N SER A 98 -3.09 16.29 4.54
CA SER A 98 -2.84 15.71 3.22
C SER A 98 -1.37 15.33 3.02
N SER A 99 -1.14 14.31 2.19
CA SER A 99 0.22 13.91 1.81
C SER A 99 0.99 15.00 1.06
N PHE A 100 0.29 15.88 0.35
CA PHE A 100 0.91 17.00 -0.34
C PHE A 100 1.67 17.92 0.62
N GLN A 101 1.08 18.24 1.78
CA GLN A 101 1.75 19.06 2.80
C GLN A 101 3.02 18.43 3.35
N LEU A 102 3.09 17.09 3.42
CA LEU A 102 4.34 16.41 3.79
C LEU A 102 5.41 16.58 2.70
N LEU A 103 5.01 16.45 1.44
CA LEU A 103 5.92 16.55 0.30
C LEU A 103 6.51 17.96 0.16
N GLU A 104 5.71 19.00 0.40
CA GLU A 104 6.15 20.40 0.36
C GLU A 104 7.21 20.77 1.40
N THR A 105 7.37 19.97 2.47
CA THR A 105 8.41 20.24 3.49
C THR A 105 9.85 20.09 2.98
N GLY A 106 10.04 19.39 1.84
CA GLY A 106 11.37 19.11 1.30
C GLY A 106 12.18 18.05 2.08
N TYR A 107 11.66 17.52 3.19
CA TYR A 107 12.41 16.56 4.01
C TYR A 107 12.72 15.25 3.30
N PHE A 108 11.96 14.89 2.26
CA PHE A 108 12.14 13.66 1.51
C PHE A 108 13.20 13.73 0.40
N GLU A 109 13.91 14.85 0.26
CA GLU A 109 15.00 14.96 -0.73
C GLU A 109 15.93 13.74 -0.71
N LYS A 110 16.34 13.27 -1.90
CA LYS A 110 17.19 12.08 -2.11
C LYS A 110 16.53 10.74 -1.74
N MET A 111 15.25 10.71 -1.41
CA MET A 111 14.48 9.48 -1.31
C MET A 111 13.63 9.30 -2.58
N LYS A 112 13.45 8.05 -3.01
CA LYS A 112 12.49 7.69 -4.05
C LYS A 112 11.08 7.69 -3.45
N ILE A 113 10.18 8.48 -4.03
CA ILE A 113 8.88 8.78 -3.45
C ILE A 113 7.76 8.08 -4.19
N GLY A 114 7.04 7.21 -3.48
CA GLY A 114 5.73 6.71 -3.89
C GLY A 114 4.61 7.56 -3.32
N ILE A 115 3.55 7.74 -4.11
CA ILE A 115 2.29 8.37 -3.67
C ILE A 115 1.12 7.41 -3.89
N ALA A 116 0.02 7.61 -3.15
CA ALA A 116 -1.18 6.80 -3.32
C ALA A 116 -1.99 7.22 -4.56
N GLY A 117 -2.47 6.22 -5.32
CA GLY A 117 -3.42 6.36 -6.43
C GLY A 117 -4.73 5.63 -6.14
N HIS A 118 -5.84 6.14 -6.64
CA HIS A 118 -7.20 5.64 -6.39
C HIS A 118 -7.95 5.41 -7.71
N PRO A 119 -7.66 4.36 -8.48
CA PRO A 119 -8.33 4.10 -9.77
C PRO A 119 -9.84 3.95 -9.67
N GLU A 120 -10.35 3.43 -8.55
CA GLU A 120 -11.79 3.26 -8.29
C GLU A 120 -12.39 4.40 -7.44
N GLY A 121 -11.65 5.52 -7.28
CA GLY A 121 -12.06 6.58 -6.38
C GLY A 121 -11.85 6.24 -4.90
N SER A 122 -12.42 7.05 -4.04
CA SER A 122 -12.42 6.87 -2.57
C SER A 122 -13.85 7.05 -2.03
N PRO A 123 -14.26 6.27 -1.02
CA PRO A 123 -15.60 6.44 -0.43
C PRO A 123 -15.78 7.79 0.28
N ASP A 124 -14.70 8.40 0.72
CA ASP A 124 -14.72 9.54 1.63
C ASP A 124 -14.19 10.84 0.97
N ILE A 125 -13.76 10.78 -0.31
CA ILE A 125 -13.15 11.89 -1.03
C ILE A 125 -13.76 11.94 -2.43
N SER A 126 -14.22 13.11 -2.89
CA SER A 126 -14.77 13.25 -4.23
C SER A 126 -13.70 13.10 -5.32
N ASP A 127 -14.12 12.72 -6.52
CA ASP A 127 -13.21 12.49 -7.64
C ASP A 127 -12.45 13.76 -8.02
N GLU A 128 -13.08 14.95 -7.95
CA GLU A 128 -12.42 16.24 -8.22
C GLU A 128 -11.29 16.52 -7.22
N VAL A 129 -11.50 16.18 -5.94
CA VAL A 129 -10.48 16.34 -4.90
C VAL A 129 -9.34 15.35 -5.09
N LEU A 130 -9.66 14.11 -5.48
CA LEU A 130 -8.65 13.10 -5.81
C LEU A 130 -7.80 13.49 -7.02
N GLU A 131 -8.44 14.00 -8.07
CA GLU A 131 -7.75 14.46 -9.29
C GLU A 131 -6.83 15.66 -8.98
N LYS A 132 -7.34 16.66 -8.28
CA LYS A 132 -6.53 17.80 -7.83
C LYS A 132 -5.34 17.33 -6.97
N ALA A 133 -5.58 16.47 -6.00
CA ALA A 133 -4.53 15.94 -5.13
C ALA A 133 -3.48 15.15 -5.93
N MET A 134 -3.87 14.46 -6.99
CA MET A 134 -2.93 13.76 -7.88
C MET A 134 -2.08 14.76 -8.68
N ILE A 135 -2.69 15.82 -9.22
CA ILE A 135 -1.96 16.89 -9.94
C ILE A 135 -0.93 17.54 -9.01
N ASP A 136 -1.33 17.91 -7.80
CA ASP A 136 -0.46 18.59 -6.84
C ASP A 136 0.72 17.72 -6.38
N LYS A 137 0.52 16.42 -6.20
CA LYS A 137 1.55 15.48 -5.72
C LYS A 137 2.48 14.94 -6.81
N LYS A 138 2.01 14.87 -8.05
CA LYS A 138 2.76 14.24 -9.15
C LYS A 138 4.17 14.81 -9.36
N PRO A 139 4.44 16.13 -9.21
CA PRO A 139 5.79 16.68 -9.32
C PRO A 139 6.81 16.15 -8.32
N TYR A 140 6.35 15.58 -7.20
CA TYR A 140 7.19 15.01 -6.14
C TYR A 140 7.34 13.49 -6.25
N ALA A 141 6.59 12.85 -7.15
CA ALA A 141 6.46 11.40 -7.17
C ALA A 141 7.39 10.75 -8.20
N ASP A 142 8.10 9.72 -7.80
CA ASP A 142 8.82 8.81 -8.69
C ASP A 142 7.92 7.68 -9.19
N TYR A 143 6.87 7.33 -8.43
CA TYR A 143 5.89 6.31 -8.80
C TYR A 143 4.59 6.46 -8.00
N ILE A 144 3.56 5.78 -8.50
CA ILE A 144 2.24 5.72 -7.84
C ILE A 144 2.02 4.28 -7.36
N VAL A 145 1.48 4.11 -6.16
CA VAL A 145 0.98 2.81 -5.65
C VAL A 145 -0.53 2.89 -5.56
N THR A 146 -1.24 1.99 -6.24
CA THR A 146 -2.70 1.98 -6.15
C THR A 146 -3.19 1.20 -4.93
N GLN A 147 -4.43 1.47 -4.50
CA GLN A 147 -5.16 0.55 -3.65
C GLN A 147 -5.24 -0.82 -4.36
N TRP A 148 -5.50 -1.92 -3.62
CA TRP A 148 -5.73 -3.19 -4.26
C TRP A 148 -7.07 -3.18 -5.03
N LEU A 149 -7.09 -3.85 -6.16
CA LEU A 149 -8.15 -3.80 -7.15
C LEU A 149 -8.45 -5.21 -7.67
N MET A 150 -9.64 -5.39 -8.20
CA MET A 150 -10.07 -6.67 -8.78
C MET A 150 -10.52 -6.55 -10.23
N GLN A 151 -10.71 -5.33 -10.72
CA GLN A 151 -11.17 -5.06 -12.08
C GLN A 151 -10.06 -4.43 -12.91
N SER A 152 -9.88 -4.92 -14.13
CA SER A 152 -8.81 -4.48 -15.03
C SER A 152 -9.08 -3.11 -15.65
N GLU A 153 -10.33 -2.82 -15.98
CA GLU A 153 -10.71 -1.64 -16.74
C GLU A 153 -10.34 -0.31 -16.01
N PRO A 154 -10.70 -0.12 -14.72
CA PRO A 154 -10.30 1.07 -14.00
C PRO A 154 -8.77 1.20 -13.85
N ILE A 155 -8.07 0.06 -13.74
CA ILE A 155 -6.60 0.04 -13.65
C ILE A 155 -5.98 0.54 -14.94
N ILE A 156 -6.40 -0.01 -16.08
CA ILE A 156 -5.87 0.33 -17.40
C ILE A 156 -6.15 1.80 -17.73
N ASP A 157 -7.35 2.27 -17.49
CA ASP A 157 -7.71 3.68 -17.65
C ASP A 157 -6.85 4.59 -16.78
N PHE A 158 -6.66 4.23 -15.51
CA PHE A 158 -5.82 4.99 -14.59
C PHE A 158 -4.37 5.05 -15.06
N ILE A 159 -3.77 3.90 -15.43
CA ILE A 159 -2.38 3.83 -15.91
C ILE A 159 -2.19 4.73 -17.13
N SER A 160 -3.12 4.71 -18.08
CA SER A 160 -3.02 5.49 -19.33
C SER A 160 -2.91 7.00 -19.10
N LYS A 161 -3.39 7.49 -17.96
CA LYS A 161 -3.40 8.91 -17.57
C LYS A 161 -2.17 9.33 -16.75
N GLN A 162 -1.26 8.37 -16.42
CA GLN A 162 -0.11 8.68 -15.58
C GLN A 162 1.18 8.86 -16.39
N SER A 163 2.03 9.79 -15.95
CA SER A 163 3.35 10.05 -16.52
C SER A 163 4.50 9.38 -15.76
N VAL A 164 4.20 8.78 -14.61
CA VAL A 164 5.15 8.04 -13.77
C VAL A 164 4.71 6.58 -13.64
N PRO A 165 5.63 5.65 -13.34
CA PRO A 165 5.29 4.24 -13.16
C PRO A 165 4.16 4.03 -12.14
N VAL A 166 3.24 3.13 -12.47
CA VAL A 166 2.14 2.74 -11.58
C VAL A 166 2.39 1.32 -11.09
N HIS A 167 2.57 1.19 -9.79
CA HIS A 167 2.62 -0.09 -9.08
C HIS A 167 1.19 -0.48 -8.74
N VAL A 168 0.65 -1.42 -9.48
CA VAL A 168 -0.75 -1.82 -9.33
C VAL A 168 -0.94 -2.71 -8.11
N GLY A 169 -1.84 -2.30 -7.24
CA GLY A 169 -2.20 -3.05 -6.05
C GLY A 169 -3.01 -4.30 -6.39
N ILE A 170 -2.46 -5.46 -6.06
CA ILE A 170 -3.14 -6.76 -6.14
C ILE A 170 -3.07 -7.46 -4.79
N THR A 171 -3.93 -8.46 -4.56
CA THR A 171 -3.81 -9.32 -3.37
C THR A 171 -2.99 -10.56 -3.70
N GLY A 172 -2.29 -11.11 -2.72
CA GLY A 172 -1.84 -12.50 -2.81
C GLY A 172 -3.03 -13.49 -2.80
N PRO A 173 -2.78 -14.79 -3.03
CA PRO A 173 -3.84 -15.80 -2.96
C PRO A 173 -4.50 -15.81 -1.58
N MET A 174 -5.83 -15.66 -1.55
CA MET A 174 -6.57 -15.67 -0.29
C MET A 174 -8.05 -16.05 -0.50
N LYS A 175 -8.71 -16.44 0.60
CA LYS A 175 -10.14 -16.73 0.58
C LYS A 175 -10.95 -15.46 0.29
N ILE A 176 -11.99 -15.60 -0.51
CA ILE A 176 -12.88 -14.49 -0.86
C ILE A 176 -13.52 -13.85 0.38
N SER A 177 -13.85 -14.64 1.41
CA SER A 177 -14.32 -14.11 2.69
C SER A 177 -13.32 -13.17 3.37
N SER A 178 -12.02 -13.45 3.24
CA SER A 178 -10.96 -12.56 3.73
C SER A 178 -10.85 -11.29 2.88
N LEU A 179 -10.98 -11.40 1.55
CA LEU A 179 -11.02 -10.24 0.65
C LEU A 179 -12.15 -9.28 1.03
N ILE A 180 -13.37 -9.78 1.27
CA ILE A 180 -14.51 -8.96 1.71
C ILE A 180 -14.19 -8.23 3.03
N LYS A 181 -13.61 -8.94 4.00
CA LYS A 181 -13.20 -8.34 5.29
C LYS A 181 -12.22 -7.20 5.10
N PHE A 182 -11.15 -7.41 4.31
CA PHE A 182 -10.14 -6.39 4.07
C PHE A 182 -10.66 -5.24 3.21
N ALA A 183 -11.52 -5.51 2.22
CA ALA A 183 -12.16 -4.49 1.41
C ALA A 183 -12.97 -3.49 2.25
N ASN A 184 -13.68 -3.99 3.25
CA ASN A 184 -14.40 -3.14 4.21
C ASN A 184 -13.44 -2.25 5.04
N ILE A 185 -12.27 -2.79 5.43
CA ILE A 185 -11.28 -2.06 6.23
C ILE A 185 -10.64 -0.93 5.42
N VAL A 186 -10.33 -1.18 4.14
CA VAL A 186 -9.63 -0.22 3.28
C VAL A 186 -10.59 0.66 2.44
N GLY A 187 -11.89 0.47 2.59
CA GLY A 187 -12.90 1.28 1.88
C GLY A 187 -13.04 0.99 0.39
N ALA A 188 -12.61 -0.17 -0.08
CA ALA A 188 -12.69 -0.57 -1.50
C ALA A 188 -14.12 -0.99 -1.89
N LYS A 189 -15.07 -0.03 -1.97
CA LYS A 189 -16.51 -0.29 -2.20
C LYS A 189 -16.79 -1.00 -3.53
N ASN A 190 -16.15 -0.58 -4.61
CA ASN A 190 -16.36 -1.17 -5.94
C ASN A 190 -15.86 -2.61 -5.99
N SER A 191 -14.70 -2.89 -5.40
CA SER A 191 -14.20 -4.26 -5.25
C SER A 191 -15.11 -5.12 -4.37
N ILE A 192 -15.74 -4.58 -3.33
CA ILE A 192 -16.76 -5.29 -2.53
C ILE A 192 -17.98 -5.63 -3.39
N ASN A 193 -18.49 -4.68 -4.16
CA ASN A 193 -19.65 -4.89 -5.01
C ASN A 193 -19.34 -5.94 -6.10
N PHE A 194 -18.16 -5.87 -6.70
CA PHE A 194 -17.69 -6.88 -7.65
C PHE A 194 -17.63 -8.27 -7.02
N ILE A 195 -17.08 -8.40 -5.81
CA ILE A 195 -17.03 -9.69 -5.10
C ILE A 195 -18.45 -10.21 -4.85
N LYS A 196 -19.34 -9.38 -4.32
CA LYS A 196 -20.72 -9.78 -3.99
C LYS A 196 -21.50 -10.22 -5.24
N SER A 197 -21.33 -9.57 -6.38
CA SER A 197 -22.02 -9.91 -7.61
C SER A 197 -21.48 -11.20 -8.27
N ASN A 198 -20.20 -11.49 -8.14
CA ASN A 198 -19.57 -12.62 -8.81
C ASN A 198 -19.41 -13.88 -7.93
N PHE A 199 -19.49 -13.74 -6.60
CA PHE A 199 -19.24 -14.81 -5.63
C PHE A 199 -20.36 -14.90 -4.59
N SER A 200 -21.59 -15.14 -5.06
CA SER A 200 -22.79 -15.17 -4.21
C SER A 200 -23.01 -16.48 -3.47
N ARG A 201 -22.39 -17.58 -3.91
CA ARG A 201 -22.54 -18.90 -3.28
C ARG A 201 -21.61 -19.03 -2.08
N ALA A 202 -22.13 -19.54 -0.96
CA ALA A 202 -21.33 -19.71 0.26
C ALA A 202 -20.05 -20.55 0.05
N ILE A 203 -20.08 -21.53 -0.85
CA ILE A 203 -18.95 -22.39 -1.18
C ILE A 203 -17.84 -21.60 -1.91
N ASP A 204 -18.20 -20.61 -2.73
CA ASP A 204 -17.21 -19.80 -3.47
C ASP A 204 -16.46 -18.86 -2.53
N LEU A 205 -17.10 -18.42 -1.43
CA LEU A 205 -16.48 -17.56 -0.42
C LEU A 205 -15.35 -18.24 0.35
N LEU A 206 -15.33 -19.57 0.36
CA LEU A 206 -14.31 -20.37 1.06
C LEU A 206 -13.15 -20.78 0.16
N LYS A 207 -13.29 -20.67 -1.16
CA LYS A 207 -12.23 -21.03 -2.10
C LYS A 207 -11.15 -19.95 -2.08
N PRO A 208 -9.87 -20.32 -2.10
CA PRO A 208 -8.81 -19.39 -2.38
C PRO A 208 -8.93 -18.90 -3.83
N LYS A 209 -8.69 -17.61 -4.04
CA LYS A 209 -8.55 -17.00 -5.36
C LYS A 209 -7.16 -16.38 -5.44
N ASP A 210 -6.46 -16.67 -6.51
CA ASP A 210 -5.21 -16.01 -6.88
C ASP A 210 -5.49 -14.82 -7.83
N PRO A 211 -4.51 -13.92 -8.01
CA PRO A 211 -4.68 -12.76 -8.87
C PRO A 211 -4.34 -13.02 -10.35
N ASN A 212 -4.11 -14.26 -10.80
CA ASN A 212 -3.60 -14.55 -12.14
C ASN A 212 -4.46 -13.94 -13.25
N ASP A 213 -5.79 -14.12 -13.19
CA ASP A 213 -6.72 -13.55 -14.18
C ASP A 213 -6.58 -12.03 -14.33
N LEU A 214 -6.34 -11.32 -13.21
CA LEU A 214 -6.14 -9.87 -13.22
C LEU A 214 -4.76 -9.52 -13.77
N VAL A 215 -3.71 -10.20 -13.29
CA VAL A 215 -2.33 -9.98 -13.75
C VAL A 215 -2.23 -10.19 -15.26
N ASP A 216 -2.82 -11.25 -15.79
CA ASP A 216 -2.79 -11.55 -17.22
C ASP A 216 -3.47 -10.46 -18.07
N LYS A 217 -4.51 -9.81 -17.57
CA LYS A 217 -5.20 -8.72 -18.26
C LYS A 217 -4.43 -7.40 -18.26
N ILE A 218 -3.59 -7.16 -17.23
CA ILE A 218 -2.95 -5.85 -17.04
C ILE A 218 -1.42 -5.86 -17.27
N LYS A 219 -0.78 -7.02 -17.41
CA LYS A 219 0.68 -7.15 -17.57
C LYS A 219 1.27 -6.43 -18.80
N GLU A 220 0.45 -6.22 -19.85
CA GLU A 220 0.86 -5.44 -21.03
C GLU A 220 0.86 -3.92 -20.76
N HIS A 221 0.19 -3.46 -19.70
CA HIS A 221 0.06 -2.05 -19.33
C HIS A 221 1.01 -1.64 -18.21
N THR A 222 1.42 -2.57 -17.36
CA THR A 222 2.44 -2.35 -16.32
C THR A 222 3.20 -3.62 -16.01
N LYS A 223 4.47 -3.44 -15.64
CA LYS A 223 5.31 -4.52 -15.07
C LYS A 223 5.53 -4.39 -13.57
N TYR A 224 4.88 -3.41 -12.93
CA TYR A 224 5.05 -3.13 -11.51
C TYR A 224 3.78 -3.49 -10.74
N PHE A 225 3.94 -4.38 -9.78
CA PHE A 225 2.84 -4.84 -8.91
C PHE A 225 3.19 -4.58 -7.45
N HIS A 226 2.20 -4.11 -6.69
CA HIS A 226 2.26 -4.00 -5.25
C HIS A 226 1.35 -5.06 -4.63
N ILE A 227 1.93 -6.02 -3.89
CA ILE A 227 1.19 -7.17 -3.38
C ILE A 227 0.76 -6.93 -1.93
N TYR A 228 -0.55 -6.86 -1.72
CA TYR A 228 -1.15 -6.83 -0.40
C TYR A 228 -1.28 -8.26 0.13
N THR A 229 -0.40 -8.65 1.05
CA THR A 229 -0.37 -10.03 1.57
C THR A 229 -1.44 -10.31 2.61
N PHE A 230 -1.95 -9.29 3.31
CA PHE A 230 -2.97 -9.39 4.35
C PHE A 230 -2.76 -10.57 5.33
N GLY A 231 -1.51 -10.82 5.69
CA GLY A 231 -1.11 -11.93 6.55
C GLY A 231 -0.84 -13.27 5.85
N GLY A 232 -1.15 -13.39 4.57
CA GLY A 232 -0.89 -14.59 3.74
C GLY A 232 0.48 -14.57 3.06
N LEU A 233 1.56 -14.26 3.80
CA LEU A 233 2.89 -14.15 3.21
C LEU A 233 3.38 -15.47 2.62
N LYS A 234 3.12 -16.60 3.31
CA LYS A 234 3.52 -17.92 2.84
C LYS A 234 2.81 -18.30 1.54
N GLU A 235 1.51 -18.10 1.48
CA GLU A 235 0.68 -18.35 0.30
C GLU A 235 1.11 -17.47 -0.88
N THR A 236 1.36 -16.19 -0.61
CA THR A 236 1.87 -15.25 -1.60
C THR A 236 3.24 -15.69 -2.14
N ASN A 237 4.16 -16.11 -1.26
CA ASN A 237 5.47 -16.58 -1.67
C ASN A 237 5.40 -17.84 -2.54
N ASN A 238 4.54 -18.80 -2.18
CA ASN A 238 4.33 -20.00 -3.00
C ASN A 238 3.80 -19.64 -4.38
N TRP A 239 2.78 -18.76 -4.44
CA TRP A 239 2.20 -18.28 -5.70
C TRP A 239 3.23 -17.59 -6.60
N LEU A 240 4.11 -16.74 -6.03
CA LEU A 240 5.17 -16.07 -6.78
C LEU A 240 6.14 -17.09 -7.41
N LYS A 241 6.53 -18.11 -6.66
CA LYS A 241 7.41 -19.19 -7.16
C LYS A 241 6.76 -20.04 -8.24
N GLU A 242 5.50 -20.42 -8.04
CA GLU A 242 4.73 -21.24 -9.00
C GLU A 242 4.50 -20.53 -10.34
N ASN A 243 4.44 -19.19 -10.32
CA ASN A 243 4.24 -18.38 -11.53
C ASN A 243 5.52 -17.74 -12.07
N ASN A 244 6.70 -18.08 -11.55
CA ASN A 244 8.00 -17.53 -11.96
C ASN A 244 8.09 -16.00 -11.84
N TYR A 245 7.45 -15.41 -10.82
CA TYR A 245 7.53 -13.98 -10.51
C TYR A 245 8.60 -13.66 -9.44
N ALA A 246 9.27 -14.65 -8.89
CA ALA A 246 10.29 -14.54 -7.84
C ALA A 246 11.69 -14.90 -8.34
#